data_e129233e9162be9f06b01ef57ea38dbd
#
_entry.id   e129233e9162be9f06b01ef57ea38dbd
#
_cell.length_a   1.000
_cell.length_b   1.000
_cell.length_c   1.000
_cell.angle_alpha   90.00
_cell.angle_beta   90.00
_cell.angle_gamma   90.00
#
_symmetry.space_group_name_H-M   'P 1'
#
loop_
_entity.id
_entity.type
_entity.pdbx_description
1 polymer ?
#
loop_
_entity_poly.entity_id
_entity_poly.type
_entity_poly.pdbx_seq_one_letter_code
_entity_poly.pdbx_strand_id
1 'polypeptide(L)'
;MRYFRLSEPISEKLKVTTSKWLWVAAIVCFSGCSSYYKHLVPGKGDVHCIEQFTPQYVSTMYSAYVDVTKHHFSGILFIKQMPDSSTRIVFANEIGVKFFDFSFSKEGEFTKNYILEKMDKKAVVLALRNDLKLVLLHPSLNNATVLTDNTNNFVAVPNKKGNDYYVTDKDCTRLVRIEKSSKRKPVVVAELMDYKNGIPDSVHIQHKNFKFS
;
A
#
# COMPACT_ATOMS: atom_id res chain seq x y z
N MET A 1 46.15 53.04 -28.96
CA MET A 1 46.05 53.81 -27.69
C MET A 1 44.62 54.27 -27.51
N ARG A 2 43.86 53.63 -26.60
CA ARG A 2 42.56 54.11 -26.15
C ARG A 2 42.52 53.93 -24.63
N TYR A 3 42.44 55.04 -23.93
CA TYR A 3 42.35 55.11 -22.47
C TYR A 3 40.94 54.68 -22.01
N PHE A 4 40.88 53.74 -21.09
CA PHE A 4 39.66 53.41 -20.36
C PHE A 4 39.66 54.18 -19.03
N ARG A 5 38.64 55.01 -18.85
CA ARG A 5 38.41 55.81 -17.63
C ARG A 5 37.51 54.97 -16.70
N LEU A 6 38.01 54.62 -15.53
CA LEU A 6 37.22 53.98 -14.49
C LEU A 6 36.42 55.08 -13.76
N SER A 7 35.13 54.98 -13.74
CA SER A 7 34.22 55.78 -12.94
C SER A 7 34.01 55.12 -11.58
N GLU A 8 33.95 55.93 -10.56
CA GLU A 8 33.84 55.59 -9.14
C GLU A 8 32.59 54.71 -8.80
N PRO A 9 32.64 53.82 -7.78
CA PRO A 9 31.49 53.06 -7.37
C PRO A 9 30.55 53.91 -6.53
N ILE A 10 29.30 53.95 -6.95
CA ILE A 10 28.19 54.54 -6.19
C ILE A 10 27.91 53.63 -4.99
N SER A 11 28.27 54.07 -3.82
CA SER A 11 27.91 53.47 -2.54
C SER A 11 26.50 53.87 -2.18
N GLU A 12 25.51 53.13 -2.75
CA GLU A 12 24.15 53.17 -2.22
C GLU A 12 24.04 52.24 -1.01
N LYS A 13 23.84 52.85 0.15
CA LYS A 13 23.49 52.16 1.38
C LYS A 13 22.10 51.56 1.24
N LEU A 14 22.02 50.30 0.76
CA LEU A 14 20.80 49.50 0.89
C LEU A 14 20.57 49.24 2.38
N LYS A 15 19.71 50.00 3.00
CA LYS A 15 19.09 49.61 4.27
C LYS A 15 18.13 48.44 3.99
N VAL A 16 18.66 47.24 4.04
CA VAL A 16 17.86 46.03 3.96
C VAL A 16 17.01 45.95 5.22
N THR A 17 15.72 46.18 5.07
CA THR A 17 14.71 45.89 6.11
C THR A 17 14.53 44.35 6.17
N THR A 18 15.55 43.68 6.66
CA THR A 18 15.62 42.20 6.71
C THR A 18 14.62 41.56 7.67
N SER A 19 14.02 42.36 8.56
CA SER A 19 13.15 41.84 9.62
C SER A 19 11.78 41.31 9.11
N LYS A 20 11.14 42.00 8.16
CA LYS A 20 9.79 41.61 7.69
C LYS A 20 9.79 40.39 6.76
N TRP A 21 10.83 40.21 5.96
CA TRP A 21 10.95 39.09 5.03
C TRP A 21 11.30 37.77 5.74
N LEU A 22 12.03 37.82 6.86
CA LEU A 22 12.32 36.65 7.69
C LEU A 22 11.06 36.09 8.34
N TRP A 23 10.10 36.92 8.76
CA TRP A 23 8.83 36.47 9.31
C TRP A 23 7.93 35.87 8.24
N VAL A 24 7.90 36.41 7.02
CA VAL A 24 7.14 35.82 5.90
C VAL A 24 7.72 34.45 5.48
N ALA A 25 9.04 34.34 5.41
CA ALA A 25 9.71 33.07 5.11
C ALA A 25 9.46 31.99 6.20
N ALA A 26 9.44 32.41 7.48
CA ALA A 26 9.12 31.51 8.60
C ALA A 26 7.67 31.00 8.54
N ILE A 27 6.71 31.83 8.14
CA ILE A 27 5.29 31.42 8.01
C ILE A 27 5.08 30.42 6.88
N VAL A 28 5.81 30.53 5.76
CA VAL A 28 5.71 29.58 4.63
C VAL A 28 6.29 28.21 4.99
N CYS A 29 7.27 28.11 5.89
CA CYS A 29 7.84 26.84 6.34
C CYS A 29 6.91 26.03 7.25
N PHE A 30 5.88 26.65 7.85
CA PHE A 30 4.85 25.99 8.65
C PHE A 30 3.64 25.50 7.83
N SER A 31 3.62 25.68 6.51
CA SER A 31 2.59 25.09 5.64
C SER A 31 2.73 23.56 5.64
N GLY A 32 2.18 23.01 6.70
CA GLY A 32 2.33 21.70 7.26
C GLY A 32 2.22 20.56 6.26
N CYS A 33 3.12 19.64 6.37
CA CYS A 33 2.97 18.28 5.88
C CYS A 33 1.71 17.63 6.45
N SER A 34 0.57 17.89 5.83
CA SER A 34 -0.72 17.33 6.22
C SER A 34 -0.72 15.81 5.96
N SER A 35 -0.99 15.01 6.99
CA SER A 35 -1.25 13.58 6.80
C SER A 35 -2.60 13.38 6.12
N TYR A 36 -2.67 12.42 5.19
CA TYR A 36 -3.92 11.98 4.55
C TYR A 36 -4.98 11.54 5.59
N TYR A 37 -4.54 10.97 6.71
CA TYR A 37 -5.37 10.39 7.75
C TYR A 37 -5.68 11.34 8.92
N LYS A 38 -5.32 12.62 8.84
CA LYS A 38 -5.53 13.58 9.94
C LYS A 38 -7.00 13.85 10.28
N HIS A 39 -7.91 13.55 9.33
CA HIS A 39 -9.35 13.73 9.50
C HIS A 39 -10.02 12.59 10.28
N LEU A 40 -9.31 11.48 10.47
CA LEU A 40 -9.82 10.35 11.22
C LEU A 40 -9.83 10.66 12.72
N VAL A 41 -10.92 10.31 13.38
CA VAL A 41 -11.10 10.45 14.82
C VAL A 41 -11.28 9.07 15.47
N PRO A 42 -11.00 8.91 16.78
CA PRO A 42 -11.29 7.65 17.48
C PRO A 42 -12.75 7.23 17.27
N GLY A 43 -12.94 6.01 16.79
CA GLY A 43 -14.24 5.40 16.55
C GLY A 43 -14.62 4.42 17.64
N LYS A 44 -15.92 4.05 17.66
CA LYS A 44 -16.42 2.93 18.46
C LYS A 44 -16.67 1.76 17.50
N GLY A 45 -16.18 0.57 17.84
CA GLY A 45 -16.36 -0.63 17.01
C GLY A 45 -15.48 -1.76 17.49
N ASP A 46 -15.73 -2.95 16.95
CA ASP A 46 -14.94 -4.13 17.19
C ASP A 46 -13.86 -4.27 16.10
N VAL A 47 -12.60 -4.33 16.49
CA VAL A 47 -11.49 -4.56 15.56
C VAL A 47 -11.56 -5.94 14.89
N HIS A 48 -12.19 -6.93 15.55
CA HIS A 48 -12.34 -8.29 15.03
C HIS A 48 -13.41 -8.40 13.94
N CYS A 49 -14.22 -7.37 13.75
CA CYS A 49 -15.27 -7.39 12.72
C CYS A 49 -14.70 -7.64 11.30
N ILE A 50 -13.45 -7.28 11.06
CA ILE A 50 -12.81 -7.51 9.73
C ILE A 50 -12.47 -8.97 9.46
N GLU A 51 -12.43 -9.84 10.47
CA GLU A 51 -12.11 -11.27 10.30
C GLU A 51 -13.19 -12.01 9.48
N GLN A 52 -14.43 -11.54 9.49
CA GLN A 52 -15.52 -12.10 8.69
C GLN A 52 -15.28 -12.00 7.18
N PHE A 53 -14.40 -11.09 6.74
CA PHE A 53 -14.06 -10.91 5.33
C PHE A 53 -12.86 -11.77 4.91
N THR A 54 -12.26 -12.54 5.81
CA THR A 54 -11.14 -13.43 5.50
C THR A 54 -11.57 -14.49 4.49
N PRO A 55 -10.99 -14.51 3.26
CA PRO A 55 -11.42 -15.43 2.22
C PRO A 55 -11.12 -16.87 2.58
N GLN A 56 -12.07 -17.75 2.31
CA GLN A 56 -11.97 -19.19 2.55
C GLN A 56 -11.52 -19.91 1.26
N TYR A 57 -10.26 -19.71 0.89
CA TYR A 57 -9.69 -20.36 -0.30
C TYR A 57 -9.47 -21.85 -0.07
N VAL A 58 -10.33 -22.69 -0.65
CA VAL A 58 -10.10 -24.16 -0.71
C VAL A 58 -9.30 -24.49 -1.96
N SER A 59 -9.82 -24.11 -3.13
CA SER A 59 -9.18 -24.25 -4.44
C SER A 59 -9.85 -23.25 -5.38
N THR A 60 -9.16 -22.17 -5.66
CA THR A 60 -9.72 -21.01 -6.40
C THR A 60 -8.79 -20.60 -7.53
N MET A 61 -9.34 -20.23 -8.66
CA MET A 61 -8.61 -19.73 -9.83
C MET A 61 -9.12 -18.34 -10.21
N TYR A 62 -8.20 -17.42 -10.48
CA TYR A 62 -8.48 -16.11 -11.03
C TYR A 62 -7.75 -15.91 -12.35
N SER A 63 -8.39 -15.29 -13.32
CA SER A 63 -7.65 -14.64 -14.41
C SER A 63 -6.92 -13.46 -13.80
N ALA A 64 -5.59 -13.40 -13.92
CA ALA A 64 -4.76 -12.42 -13.24
C ALA A 64 -3.87 -11.66 -14.22
N TYR A 65 -3.70 -10.37 -13.90
CA TYR A 65 -2.84 -9.46 -14.64
C TYR A 65 -1.88 -8.82 -13.64
N VAL A 66 -0.59 -8.90 -13.92
CA VAL A 66 0.46 -8.38 -13.04
C VAL A 66 1.39 -7.48 -13.82
N ASP A 67 1.38 -6.19 -13.48
CA ASP A 67 2.29 -5.21 -14.06
C ASP A 67 3.52 -5.05 -13.17
N VAL A 68 4.69 -5.43 -13.68
CA VAL A 68 5.97 -5.28 -13.00
C VAL A 68 6.89 -4.43 -13.85
N THR A 69 7.13 -3.20 -13.44
CA THR A 69 7.94 -2.23 -14.20
C THR A 69 7.38 -1.96 -15.61
N LYS A 70 8.06 -2.46 -16.64
CA LYS A 70 7.67 -2.35 -18.07
C LYS A 70 7.11 -3.68 -18.61
N HIS A 71 6.96 -4.68 -17.78
CA HIS A 71 6.50 -6.01 -18.17
C HIS A 71 5.08 -6.24 -17.68
N HIS A 72 4.26 -6.69 -18.60
CA HIS A 72 2.89 -7.13 -18.35
C HIS A 72 2.85 -8.65 -18.39
N PHE A 73 2.33 -9.27 -17.32
CA PHE A 73 2.14 -10.71 -17.22
C PHE A 73 0.65 -10.99 -17.08
N SER A 74 0.11 -11.85 -17.93
CA SER A 74 -1.26 -12.33 -17.83
C SER A 74 -1.28 -13.85 -17.69
N GLY A 75 -2.32 -14.36 -17.04
CA GLY A 75 -2.44 -15.80 -16.84
C GLY A 75 -3.44 -16.15 -15.75
N ILE A 76 -3.27 -17.32 -15.18
CA ILE A 76 -4.12 -17.89 -14.13
C ILE A 76 -3.38 -17.86 -12.81
N LEU A 77 -3.98 -17.21 -11.81
CA LEU A 77 -3.56 -17.27 -10.42
C LEU A 77 -4.37 -18.36 -9.71
N PHE A 78 -3.69 -19.39 -9.26
CA PHE A 78 -4.28 -20.51 -8.54
C PHE A 78 -3.95 -20.41 -7.05
N ILE A 79 -4.98 -20.41 -6.20
CA ILE A 79 -4.87 -20.35 -4.74
C ILE A 79 -5.48 -21.63 -4.17
N LYS A 80 -4.68 -22.37 -3.42
CA LYS A 80 -5.12 -23.66 -2.83
C LYS A 80 -4.67 -23.78 -1.39
N GLN A 81 -5.60 -24.18 -0.52
CA GLN A 81 -5.28 -24.63 0.82
C GLN A 81 -4.72 -26.07 0.77
N MET A 82 -3.58 -26.26 1.41
CA MET A 82 -2.90 -27.55 1.50
C MET A 82 -3.34 -28.32 2.76
N PRO A 83 -3.12 -29.65 2.83
CA PRO A 83 -3.51 -30.46 3.99
C PRO A 83 -2.87 -30.02 5.32
N ASP A 84 -1.70 -29.38 5.28
CA ASP A 84 -0.98 -28.81 6.43
C ASP A 84 -1.51 -27.42 6.83
N SER A 85 -2.65 -27.01 6.27
CA SER A 85 -3.25 -25.67 6.45
C SER A 85 -2.43 -24.52 5.87
N SER A 86 -1.35 -24.77 5.15
CA SER A 86 -0.67 -23.74 4.38
C SER A 86 -1.47 -23.37 3.13
N THR A 87 -1.30 -22.14 2.64
CA THR A 87 -1.88 -21.69 1.38
C THR A 87 -0.81 -21.61 0.32
N ARG A 88 -0.97 -22.35 -0.78
CA ARG A 88 -0.10 -22.31 -1.94
C ARG A 88 -0.71 -21.44 -3.03
N ILE A 89 0.10 -20.55 -3.61
CA ILE A 89 -0.31 -19.63 -4.65
C ILE A 89 0.63 -19.77 -5.84
N VAL A 90 0.05 -20.16 -6.99
CA VAL A 90 0.80 -20.35 -8.23
C VAL A 90 0.25 -19.40 -9.29
N PHE A 91 1.13 -18.69 -9.97
CA PHE A 91 0.78 -17.89 -11.14
C PHE A 91 1.49 -18.43 -12.37
N ALA A 92 0.73 -18.74 -13.40
CA ALA A 92 1.22 -19.29 -14.65
C ALA A 92 0.44 -18.71 -15.84
N ASN A 93 1.07 -18.65 -17.02
CA ASN A 93 0.33 -18.30 -18.23
C ASN A 93 -0.56 -19.46 -18.71
N GLU A 94 -1.37 -19.21 -19.73
CA GLU A 94 -2.33 -20.18 -20.29
C GLU A 94 -1.66 -21.44 -20.88
N ILE A 95 -0.41 -21.36 -21.32
CA ILE A 95 0.36 -22.51 -21.84
C ILE A 95 1.18 -23.22 -20.75
N GLY A 96 0.98 -22.87 -19.47
CA GLY A 96 1.57 -23.56 -18.33
C GLY A 96 2.96 -23.09 -17.90
N VAL A 97 3.50 -22.01 -18.48
CA VAL A 97 4.76 -21.41 -18.00
C VAL A 97 4.52 -20.74 -16.66
N LYS A 98 5.16 -21.25 -15.62
CA LYS A 98 5.04 -20.76 -14.27
C LYS A 98 5.85 -19.47 -14.11
N PHE A 99 5.19 -18.41 -13.61
CA PHE A 99 5.84 -17.16 -13.25
C PHE A 99 6.34 -17.18 -11.82
N PHE A 100 5.48 -17.62 -10.88
CA PHE A 100 5.89 -17.87 -9.50
C PHE A 100 5.05 -18.97 -8.83
N ASP A 101 5.59 -19.48 -7.72
CA ASP A 101 5.00 -20.47 -6.86
C ASP A 101 5.42 -20.16 -5.43
N PHE A 102 4.48 -19.69 -4.63
CA PHE A 102 4.69 -19.22 -3.27
C PHE A 102 3.80 -19.98 -2.30
N SER A 103 4.25 -20.10 -1.06
CA SER A 103 3.44 -20.68 0.01
C SER A 103 3.43 -19.74 1.21
N PHE A 104 2.32 -19.76 1.94
CA PHE A 104 2.17 -19.10 3.23
C PHE A 104 1.75 -20.14 4.25
N SER A 105 2.47 -20.29 5.36
CA SER A 105 2.05 -21.14 6.45
C SER A 105 0.78 -20.60 7.10
N LYS A 106 0.16 -21.39 7.98
CA LYS A 106 -0.98 -20.94 8.77
C LYS A 106 -0.67 -19.68 9.60
N GLU A 107 0.57 -19.53 10.05
CA GLU A 107 1.09 -18.37 10.81
C GLU A 107 1.47 -17.20 9.89
N GLY A 108 1.34 -17.35 8.57
CA GLY A 108 1.64 -16.32 7.57
C GLY A 108 3.14 -16.23 7.22
N GLU A 109 3.93 -17.26 7.52
CA GLU A 109 5.32 -17.36 7.08
C GLU A 109 5.38 -17.62 5.57
N PHE A 110 6.26 -16.91 4.90
CA PHE A 110 6.37 -16.94 3.45
C PHE A 110 7.50 -17.84 2.98
N THR A 111 7.19 -18.72 2.03
CA THR A 111 8.17 -19.56 1.32
C THR A 111 8.10 -19.28 -0.19
N LYS A 112 9.26 -18.97 -0.77
CA LYS A 112 9.45 -18.86 -2.22
C LYS A 112 9.81 -20.24 -2.76
N ASN A 113 8.84 -20.98 -3.35
CA ASN A 113 9.10 -22.30 -3.95
C ASN A 113 9.74 -22.15 -5.33
N TYR A 114 9.25 -21.18 -6.13
CA TYR A 114 9.75 -20.86 -7.46
C TYR A 114 9.43 -19.42 -7.84
N ILE A 115 10.29 -18.83 -8.63
CA ILE A 115 10.00 -17.58 -9.36
C ILE A 115 10.82 -17.55 -10.66
N LEU A 116 10.21 -17.03 -11.72
CA LEU A 116 10.88 -16.85 -13.01
C LEU A 116 12.09 -15.91 -12.81
N GLU A 117 13.26 -16.27 -13.34
CA GLU A 117 14.54 -15.56 -13.14
C GLU A 117 14.45 -14.04 -13.39
N LYS A 118 13.75 -13.64 -14.46
CA LYS A 118 13.53 -12.21 -14.77
C LYS A 118 12.77 -11.45 -13.68
N MET A 119 11.98 -12.14 -12.87
CA MET A 119 11.19 -11.59 -11.75
C MET A 119 11.90 -11.77 -10.40
N ASP A 120 12.95 -12.60 -10.29
CA ASP A 120 13.64 -12.90 -9.02
C ASP A 120 14.53 -11.73 -8.56
N LYS A 121 13.92 -10.59 -8.38
CA LYS A 121 14.53 -9.41 -7.77
C LYS A 121 13.93 -9.21 -6.39
N LYS A 122 14.77 -8.96 -5.39
CA LYS A 122 14.35 -8.80 -4.00
C LYS A 122 13.14 -7.85 -3.82
N ALA A 123 13.13 -6.74 -4.55
CA ALA A 123 12.03 -5.77 -4.51
C ALA A 123 10.72 -6.34 -5.07
N VAL A 124 10.79 -7.10 -6.17
CA VAL A 124 9.63 -7.74 -6.82
C VAL A 124 9.05 -8.84 -5.91
N VAL A 125 9.91 -9.74 -5.41
CA VAL A 125 9.48 -10.80 -4.48
C VAL A 125 8.81 -10.22 -3.24
N LEU A 126 9.39 -9.15 -2.68
CA LEU A 126 8.83 -8.47 -1.51
C LEU A 126 7.47 -7.80 -1.82
N ALA A 127 7.33 -7.17 -2.98
CA ALA A 127 6.07 -6.57 -3.41
C ALA A 127 4.99 -7.65 -3.57
N LEU A 128 5.25 -8.70 -4.38
CA LEU A 128 4.33 -9.81 -4.59
C LEU A 128 3.93 -10.49 -3.27
N ARG A 129 4.90 -10.79 -2.40
CA ARG A 129 4.62 -11.33 -1.07
C ARG A 129 3.63 -10.45 -0.28
N ASN A 130 3.86 -9.14 -0.29
CA ASN A 130 3.04 -8.20 0.47
C ASN A 130 1.64 -8.06 -0.14
N ASP A 131 1.52 -8.08 -1.46
CA ASP A 131 0.26 -8.00 -2.17
C ASP A 131 -0.57 -9.27 -1.95
N LEU A 132 0.05 -10.44 -2.05
CA LEU A 132 -0.61 -11.71 -1.77
C LEU A 132 -1.08 -11.82 -0.31
N LYS A 133 -0.35 -11.24 0.65
CA LYS A 133 -0.82 -11.13 2.04
C LYS A 133 -2.10 -10.30 2.17
N LEU A 134 -2.30 -9.29 1.33
CA LEU A 134 -3.57 -8.54 1.29
C LEU A 134 -4.70 -9.40 0.73
N VAL A 135 -4.42 -10.19 -0.30
CA VAL A 135 -5.39 -11.13 -0.90
C VAL A 135 -5.83 -12.19 0.11
N LEU A 136 -4.91 -12.69 0.92
CA LEU A 136 -5.21 -13.70 1.95
C LEU A 136 -5.95 -13.12 3.17
N LEU A 137 -5.88 -11.81 3.37
CA LEU A 137 -6.55 -11.08 4.45
C LEU A 137 -6.37 -11.72 5.85
N HIS A 138 -5.11 -11.92 6.25
CA HIS A 138 -4.77 -12.38 7.60
C HIS A 138 -4.07 -11.27 8.38
N PRO A 139 -4.82 -10.28 8.91
CA PRO A 139 -4.23 -9.21 9.72
C PRO A 139 -3.84 -9.72 11.11
N SER A 140 -2.69 -9.27 11.61
CA SER A 140 -2.39 -9.39 13.02
C SER A 140 -3.04 -8.21 13.75
N LEU A 141 -4.12 -8.44 14.49
CA LEU A 141 -4.89 -7.40 15.17
C LEU A 141 -4.27 -6.88 16.46
N ASN A 142 -3.03 -7.28 16.78
CA ASN A 142 -2.32 -6.79 17.95
C ASN A 142 -2.19 -5.27 17.92
N ASN A 143 -2.67 -4.61 18.98
CA ASN A 143 -2.70 -3.14 19.11
C ASN A 143 -3.51 -2.43 18.00
N ALA A 144 -4.45 -3.13 17.36
CA ALA A 144 -5.36 -2.50 16.42
C ALA A 144 -6.31 -1.54 17.14
N THR A 145 -6.69 -0.46 16.47
CA THR A 145 -7.63 0.54 16.97
C THR A 145 -8.67 0.86 15.90
N VAL A 146 -9.86 1.28 16.33
CA VAL A 146 -10.89 1.75 15.40
C VAL A 146 -10.82 3.26 15.32
N LEU A 147 -10.64 3.77 14.10
CA LEU A 147 -10.81 5.16 13.74
C LEU A 147 -12.02 5.30 12.83
N THR A 148 -12.54 6.50 12.68
CA THR A 148 -13.73 6.72 11.84
C THR A 148 -13.67 8.08 11.15
N ASP A 149 -14.30 8.17 9.98
CA ASP A 149 -14.71 9.40 9.34
C ASP A 149 -16.25 9.48 9.27
N ASN A 150 -16.80 10.35 8.43
CA ASN A 150 -18.27 10.51 8.32
C ASN A 150 -18.97 9.27 7.72
N THR A 151 -18.26 8.46 6.92
CA THR A 151 -18.85 7.40 6.10
C THR A 151 -18.36 6.00 6.45
N ASN A 152 -17.13 5.87 6.94
CA ASN A 152 -16.48 4.58 7.11
C ASN A 152 -15.87 4.41 8.50
N ASN A 153 -15.63 3.16 8.87
CA ASN A 153 -14.73 2.79 9.94
C ASN A 153 -13.41 2.30 9.38
N PHE A 154 -12.33 2.55 10.11
CA PHE A 154 -10.97 2.20 9.76
C PHE A 154 -10.38 1.40 10.90
N VAL A 155 -10.23 0.09 10.73
CA VAL A 155 -9.44 -0.73 11.66
C VAL A 155 -7.98 -0.49 11.33
N ALA A 156 -7.30 0.27 12.18
CA ALA A 156 -5.91 0.67 12.03
C ALA A 156 -5.01 -0.34 12.75
N VAL A 157 -4.20 -1.06 11.99
CA VAL A 157 -3.24 -2.05 12.47
C VAL A 157 -1.84 -1.46 12.33
N PRO A 158 -1.08 -1.27 13.42
CA PRO A 158 0.27 -0.71 13.37
C PRO A 158 1.22 -1.55 12.52
N ASN A 159 2.02 -0.89 11.69
CA ASN A 159 3.10 -1.50 10.93
C ASN A 159 4.42 -0.71 11.12
N LYS A 160 5.54 -1.20 10.57
CA LYS A 160 6.86 -0.56 10.71
C LYS A 160 6.94 0.87 10.18
N LYS A 161 6.05 1.27 9.28
CA LYS A 161 6.11 2.57 8.56
C LYS A 161 4.89 3.46 8.81
N GLY A 162 3.86 2.96 9.49
CA GLY A 162 2.60 3.65 9.74
C GLY A 162 1.54 2.66 10.20
N ASN A 163 0.41 2.61 9.52
CA ASN A 163 -0.66 1.64 9.77
C ASN A 163 -1.08 0.95 8.48
N ASP A 164 -1.60 -0.25 8.62
CA ASP A 164 -2.47 -0.86 7.62
C ASP A 164 -3.91 -0.56 8.05
N TYR A 165 -4.72 -0.01 7.15
CA TYR A 165 -6.12 0.33 7.43
C TYR A 165 -7.03 -0.63 6.69
N TYR A 166 -7.91 -1.30 7.42
CA TYR A 166 -9.03 -2.07 6.87
C TYR A 166 -10.26 -1.20 6.97
N VAL A 167 -10.73 -0.73 5.84
CA VAL A 167 -11.82 0.26 5.74
C VAL A 167 -13.11 -0.47 5.49
N THR A 168 -14.08 -0.31 6.39
CA THR A 168 -15.42 -0.90 6.28
C THR A 168 -16.49 0.19 6.23
N ASP A 169 -17.70 -0.18 5.87
CA ASP A 169 -18.87 0.64 6.20
C ASP A 169 -19.07 0.75 7.71
N LYS A 170 -20.03 1.58 8.15
CA LYS A 170 -20.26 1.86 9.58
C LYS A 170 -20.65 0.63 10.39
N ASP A 171 -21.40 -0.26 9.79
CA ASP A 171 -21.97 -1.44 10.44
C ASP A 171 -21.05 -2.66 10.26
N CYS A 172 -19.87 -2.49 9.64
CA CYS A 172 -18.94 -3.56 9.30
C CYS A 172 -19.60 -4.72 8.51
N THR A 173 -20.50 -4.40 7.60
CA THR A 173 -21.16 -5.39 6.73
C THR A 173 -20.42 -5.57 5.42
N ARG A 174 -19.57 -4.59 5.06
CA ARG A 174 -18.79 -4.60 3.82
C ARG A 174 -17.37 -4.09 4.06
N LEU A 175 -16.39 -4.85 3.56
CA LEU A 175 -15.02 -4.38 3.40
C LEU A 175 -14.95 -3.49 2.15
N VAL A 176 -14.67 -2.21 2.33
CA VAL A 176 -14.59 -1.23 1.25
C VAL A 176 -13.24 -1.32 0.54
N ARG A 177 -12.15 -1.35 1.32
CA ARG A 177 -10.78 -1.46 0.82
C ARG A 177 -9.79 -1.70 1.97
N ILE A 178 -8.59 -2.11 1.60
CA ILE A 178 -7.44 -2.20 2.50
C ILE A 178 -6.39 -1.20 2.02
N GLU A 179 -5.84 -0.41 2.94
CA GLU A 179 -4.79 0.55 2.64
C GLU A 179 -3.54 0.23 3.44
N LYS A 180 -2.45 -0.15 2.78
CA LYS A 180 -1.12 -0.09 3.41
C LYS A 180 -0.65 1.35 3.38
N SER A 181 -0.32 1.91 4.53
CA SER A 181 0.12 3.29 4.58
C SER A 181 1.56 3.47 5.07
N SER A 182 2.15 4.56 4.63
CA SER A 182 3.23 5.24 5.33
C SER A 182 2.61 6.16 6.40
N LYS A 183 3.44 6.85 7.20
CA LYS A 183 2.97 7.83 8.20
C LYS A 183 2.03 8.91 7.64
N ARG A 184 2.07 9.18 6.34
CA ARG A 184 1.40 10.35 5.75
C ARG A 184 0.31 10.01 4.74
N LYS A 185 0.43 8.89 4.01
CA LYS A 185 -0.45 8.58 2.88
C LYS A 185 -0.48 7.08 2.58
N PRO A 186 -1.55 6.60 1.91
CA PRO A 186 -1.60 5.24 1.40
C PRO A 186 -0.50 5.03 0.35
N VAL A 187 0.15 3.88 0.38
CA VAL A 187 1.18 3.45 -0.57
C VAL A 187 0.71 2.27 -1.42
N VAL A 188 -0.16 1.42 -0.88
CA VAL A 188 -0.87 0.36 -1.60
C VAL A 188 -2.33 0.41 -1.19
N VAL A 189 -3.23 0.26 -2.15
CA VAL A 189 -4.68 0.11 -1.92
C VAL A 189 -5.11 -1.20 -2.56
N ALA A 190 -5.81 -2.03 -1.81
CA ALA A 190 -6.41 -3.27 -2.29
C ALA A 190 -7.92 -3.22 -2.09
N GLU A 191 -8.67 -3.64 -3.09
CA GLU A 191 -10.12 -3.78 -3.08
C GLU A 191 -10.45 -5.24 -3.35
N LEU A 192 -11.19 -5.86 -2.42
CA LEU A 192 -11.71 -7.21 -2.53
C LEU A 192 -13.22 -7.10 -2.68
N MET A 193 -13.74 -7.41 -3.85
CA MET A 193 -15.10 -7.06 -4.23
C MET A 193 -15.95 -8.29 -4.50
N ASP A 194 -17.27 -8.10 -4.37
CA ASP A 194 -18.30 -9.03 -4.83
C ASP A 194 -18.13 -10.44 -4.26
N TYR A 195 -18.06 -10.54 -2.93
CA TYR A 195 -17.89 -11.81 -2.23
C TYR A 195 -18.99 -12.81 -2.58
N LYS A 196 -18.58 -13.99 -3.05
CA LYS A 196 -19.44 -15.14 -3.31
C LYS A 196 -18.91 -16.34 -2.53
N ASN A 197 -19.75 -16.94 -1.70
CA ASN A 197 -19.36 -18.10 -0.89
C ASN A 197 -18.08 -17.87 -0.05
N GLY A 198 -17.92 -16.69 0.53
CA GLY A 198 -16.78 -16.33 1.36
C GLY A 198 -15.49 -16.04 0.59
N ILE A 199 -15.53 -15.88 -0.74
CA ILE A 199 -14.38 -15.59 -1.60
C ILE A 199 -14.70 -14.34 -2.43
N PRO A 200 -13.79 -13.35 -2.53
CA PRO A 200 -13.99 -12.22 -3.44
C PRO A 200 -14.00 -12.67 -4.90
N ASP A 201 -14.96 -12.20 -5.68
CA ASP A 201 -15.06 -12.49 -7.12
C ASP A 201 -13.95 -11.74 -7.89
N SER A 202 -13.56 -10.56 -7.41
CA SER A 202 -12.46 -9.80 -7.96
C SER A 202 -11.59 -9.15 -6.90
N VAL A 203 -10.30 -9.00 -7.22
CA VAL A 203 -9.31 -8.35 -6.38
C VAL A 203 -8.53 -7.36 -7.22
N HIS A 204 -8.50 -6.11 -6.80
CA HIS A 204 -7.70 -5.06 -7.44
C HIS A 204 -6.67 -4.49 -6.46
N ILE A 205 -5.39 -4.48 -6.85
CA ILE A 205 -4.31 -3.95 -6.02
C ILE A 205 -3.59 -2.84 -6.78
N GLN A 206 -3.54 -1.66 -6.20
CA GLN A 206 -2.91 -0.49 -6.77
C GLN A 206 -1.78 0.05 -5.89
N HIS A 207 -0.58 0.11 -6.44
CA HIS A 207 0.56 0.80 -5.83
C HIS A 207 0.55 2.29 -6.19
N LYS A 208 0.40 3.18 -5.19
CA LYS A 208 0.27 4.64 -5.41
C LYS A 208 1.59 5.35 -5.71
N ASN A 209 2.74 4.75 -5.42
CA ASN A 209 4.06 5.40 -5.50
C ASN A 209 5.16 4.48 -6.05
N PHE A 210 4.82 3.55 -6.91
CA PHE A 210 5.82 2.70 -7.53
C PHE A 210 6.50 3.49 -8.68
N LYS A 211 7.61 4.15 -8.37
CA LYS A 211 8.58 4.59 -9.37
C LYS A 211 9.71 3.57 -9.34
N PHE A 212 9.69 2.62 -10.27
CA PHE A 212 10.90 1.89 -10.60
C PHE A 212 11.76 2.80 -11.48
N SER A 213 12.89 3.22 -10.95
CA SER A 213 14.00 3.77 -11.75
C SER A 213 14.89 2.63 -12.17
#